data_202b32ce90d34ba7a258655de09c0811
#
_entry.id   202b32ce90d34ba7a258655de09c0811
#
_cell.length_a   1.000
_cell.length_b   1.000
_cell.length_c   1.000
_cell.angle_alpha   90.00
_cell.angle_beta   90.00
_cell.angle_gamma   90.00
#
_symmetry.space_group_name_H-M   'P 1'
#
loop_
_entity.id
_entity.type
_entity.pdbx_description
1 polymer ?
#
loop_
_entity_poly.entity_id
_entity_poly.type
_entity_poly.pdbx_seq_one_letter_code
_entity_poly.pdbx_strand_id
1 'polypeptide(L)'
;RQTSFLVPGLKITVIDENIPETGDESIDEMLEVDDNVIEQVTEENTSAETDDIGTSADILQEDSAEADESAESQENNAATQSQETVSQPVQPKYPHARVEEFCHTGGVKDFVDFLSKGEAVSDIWRIAGEDTYVEETQAVGDDGELHAQKVTRDCAVDIAMRWTNGYDTTMRSFVNVVETPGGGMHVDGFLQGITKQVRKAIEDNARKLKVNLKDSHMKVERDDILAGLVAVVTVRIAEPQFQGQTKDVLGTAQVKPIVSRMTDKQFGEMITGSKRGYKEQSGRVLEKIVGEMHARVQARKTKEVTRRKNALESASMPPKLSDCQPGNDDVAELFIVEGDS
;
A
#
# COMPACT_ATOMS: atom_id res chain seq x y z
N ARG A 1 -5.25 8.50 -15.90
CA ARG A 1 -5.87 7.17 -15.71
C ARG A 1 -6.15 6.88 -14.24
N GLN A 2 -5.18 6.96 -13.33
CA GLN A 2 -5.39 6.69 -11.90
C GLN A 2 -6.52 7.52 -11.28
N THR A 3 -6.59 8.81 -11.58
CA THR A 3 -7.62 9.72 -11.05
C THR A 3 -9.05 9.30 -11.40
N SER A 4 -9.28 8.67 -12.56
CA SER A 4 -10.61 8.18 -12.97
C SER A 4 -11.10 6.99 -12.13
N PHE A 5 -10.19 6.22 -11.51
CA PHE A 5 -10.55 5.19 -10.55
C PHE A 5 -10.87 5.75 -9.16
N LEU A 6 -10.17 6.84 -8.76
CA LEU A 6 -10.33 7.42 -7.43
C LEU A 6 -11.61 8.27 -7.29
N VAL A 7 -12.13 8.76 -8.43
CA VAL A 7 -13.37 9.54 -8.50
C VAL A 7 -14.34 8.79 -9.42
N PRO A 8 -15.19 7.90 -8.87
CA PRO A 8 -16.10 7.09 -9.65
C PRO A 8 -17.03 7.92 -10.53
N GLY A 9 -17.14 7.56 -11.81
CA GLY A 9 -17.99 8.26 -12.78
C GLY A 9 -17.37 9.51 -13.41
N LEU A 10 -16.17 9.93 -12.97
CA LEU A 10 -15.46 11.03 -13.62
C LEU A 10 -14.94 10.55 -15.00
N LYS A 11 -15.41 11.25 -16.05
CA LYS A 11 -14.91 11.03 -17.40
C LYS A 11 -13.71 11.97 -17.67
N ILE A 12 -12.57 11.38 -17.95
CA ILE A 12 -11.33 12.09 -18.31
C ILE A 12 -11.03 11.79 -19.77
N THR A 13 -10.95 12.82 -20.59
CA THR A 13 -10.53 12.71 -22.00
C THR A 13 -9.13 13.29 -22.13
N VAL A 14 -8.21 12.49 -22.60
CA VAL A 14 -6.83 12.90 -22.92
C VAL A 14 -6.70 12.98 -24.44
N ILE A 15 -6.25 14.12 -24.95
CA ILE A 15 -6.06 14.36 -26.38
C ILE A 15 -4.58 14.62 -26.57
N ASP A 16 -3.90 13.73 -27.28
CA ASP A 16 -2.50 13.90 -27.69
C ASP A 16 -2.48 14.39 -29.14
N GLU A 17 -2.08 15.64 -29.34
CA GLU A 17 -1.98 16.29 -30.62
C GLU A 17 -0.57 16.22 -31.24
N ASN A 18 0.42 15.67 -30.51
CA ASN A 18 1.83 15.66 -30.90
C ASN A 18 2.26 14.39 -31.65
N ILE A 19 1.34 13.54 -32.07
CA ILE A 19 1.67 12.33 -32.81
C ILE A 19 2.12 12.74 -34.23
N PRO A 20 3.34 12.35 -34.69
CA PRO A 20 3.78 12.66 -36.04
C PRO A 20 2.91 11.94 -37.10
N GLU A 21 2.64 12.62 -38.23
CA GLU A 21 1.78 12.11 -39.33
C GLU A 21 2.32 10.83 -40.01
N THR A 22 3.54 10.45 -39.76
CA THR A 22 4.16 9.23 -40.30
C THR A 22 3.76 8.04 -39.43
N GLY A 23 2.81 7.26 -39.95
CA GLY A 23 2.38 6.01 -39.34
C GLY A 23 3.50 4.99 -39.29
N ASP A 24 4.28 5.02 -38.24
CA ASP A 24 5.24 3.97 -37.92
C ASP A 24 4.60 3.12 -36.80
N GLU A 25 4.24 1.89 -37.13
CA GLU A 25 3.62 0.91 -36.23
C GLU A 25 4.53 0.57 -35.01
N SER A 26 5.78 1.08 -35.03
CA SER A 26 6.75 0.91 -33.95
C SER A 26 6.47 1.72 -32.67
N ILE A 27 5.52 2.69 -32.70
CA ILE A 27 5.22 3.55 -31.54
C ILE A 27 4.32 2.84 -30.54
N ASP A 28 3.47 1.92 -30.96
CA ASP A 28 2.61 1.15 -30.06
C ASP A 28 3.41 0.19 -29.15
N GLU A 29 4.57 -0.30 -29.65
CA GLU A 29 5.50 -1.12 -28.84
C GLU A 29 6.30 -0.30 -27.82
N MET A 30 6.56 0.99 -28.09
CA MET A 30 7.29 1.86 -27.16
C MET A 30 6.43 2.39 -25.99
N LEU A 31 5.11 2.42 -26.16
CA LEU A 31 4.20 2.92 -25.10
C LEU A 31 3.77 1.84 -24.09
N GLU A 32 3.98 0.56 -24.40
CA GLU A 32 3.81 -0.53 -23.44
C GLU A 32 4.98 -0.67 -22.44
N VAL A 33 6.11 0.01 -22.71
CA VAL A 33 7.36 -0.13 -21.93
C VAL A 33 7.39 0.79 -20.69
N ASP A 34 6.56 1.83 -20.63
CA ASP A 34 6.64 2.81 -19.53
C ASP A 34 6.03 2.34 -18.19
N ASP A 35 5.26 1.25 -18.19
CA ASP A 35 4.84 0.63 -16.91
C ASP A 35 5.99 -0.11 -16.19
N ASN A 36 7.11 -0.41 -16.90
CA ASN A 36 8.29 -1.09 -16.34
C ASN A 36 9.38 -0.14 -15.81
N VAL A 37 9.37 1.14 -16.19
CA VAL A 37 10.39 2.11 -15.74
C VAL A 37 10.19 2.49 -14.27
N ILE A 38 8.99 2.32 -13.73
CA ILE A 38 8.72 2.61 -12.32
C ILE A 38 9.31 1.55 -11.39
N GLU A 39 9.54 0.32 -11.86
CA GLU A 39 10.17 -0.73 -11.05
C GLU A 39 11.69 -0.59 -10.91
N GLN A 40 12.39 0.03 -11.87
CA GLN A 40 13.86 0.15 -11.82
C GLN A 40 14.38 1.29 -10.94
N VAL A 41 13.57 2.31 -10.65
CA VAL A 41 13.99 3.44 -9.78
C VAL A 41 13.96 3.07 -8.29
N THR A 42 13.32 1.99 -7.91
CA THR A 42 13.24 1.54 -6.50
C THR A 42 14.38 0.63 -6.07
N GLU A 43 15.15 0.05 -6.99
CA GLU A 43 16.27 -0.84 -6.65
C GLU A 43 17.65 -0.15 -6.56
N GLU A 44 17.83 1.04 -7.13
CA GLU A 44 19.14 1.73 -7.11
C GLU A 44 19.39 2.64 -5.89
N ASN A 45 18.43 2.85 -5.01
CA ASN A 45 18.59 3.76 -3.85
C ASN A 45 18.94 3.07 -2.52
N THR A 46 19.43 1.83 -2.53
CA THR A 46 19.81 1.13 -1.29
C THR A 46 21.32 0.98 -1.08
N SER A 47 22.15 1.68 -1.83
CA SER A 47 23.61 1.63 -1.61
C SER A 47 24.28 2.98 -1.88
N ALA A 48 24.27 3.88 -0.90
CA ALA A 48 25.31 4.89 -0.74
C ALA A 48 25.40 5.30 0.73
N GLU A 49 26.49 4.89 1.31
CA GLU A 49 26.93 5.20 2.66
C GLU A 49 27.28 6.70 2.84
N THR A 50 27.08 7.14 4.06
CA THR A 50 27.67 8.26 4.81
C THR A 50 29.02 8.76 4.31
N ASP A 51 29.16 10.10 4.19
CA ASP A 51 30.26 10.89 4.81
C ASP A 51 30.00 12.39 4.64
N ASP A 52 29.81 13.05 5.70
CA ASP A 52 30.53 14.07 6.48
C ASP A 52 30.84 15.46 5.85
N ILE A 53 30.40 16.50 6.59
CA ILE A 53 30.97 17.83 6.84
C ILE A 53 30.89 18.90 5.75
N GLY A 54 30.30 20.03 6.16
CA GLY A 54 30.68 21.32 5.59
C GLY A 54 29.69 22.48 5.75
N THR A 55 29.72 23.12 6.89
CA THR A 55 29.25 24.46 7.20
C THR A 55 29.61 25.50 6.11
N SER A 56 28.66 26.33 5.71
CA SER A 56 28.91 27.80 5.64
C SER A 56 27.60 28.56 5.40
N ALA A 57 27.37 29.49 6.26
CA ALA A 57 26.42 30.59 6.16
C ALA A 57 26.91 31.64 5.16
N ASP A 58 25.98 32.35 4.55
CA ASP A 58 25.92 33.82 4.37
C ASP A 58 24.84 34.18 3.35
N ILE A 59 23.83 34.90 3.79
CA ILE A 59 23.64 36.37 3.85
C ILE A 59 23.03 37.00 2.58
N LEU A 60 21.86 37.69 2.81
CA LEU A 60 21.30 38.88 2.16
C LEU A 60 20.62 38.70 0.80
N GLN A 61 19.52 39.34 0.44
CA GLN A 61 18.90 40.59 0.91
C GLN A 61 17.49 40.70 0.31
N GLU A 62 16.66 41.43 0.98
CA GLU A 62 15.37 42.00 0.68
C GLU A 62 15.23 42.61 -0.72
N ASP A 63 14.04 42.53 -1.31
CA ASP A 63 13.44 43.76 -1.85
C ASP A 63 11.90 43.66 -1.87
N SER A 64 11.33 44.70 -1.27
CA SER A 64 9.94 45.04 -1.13
C SER A 64 9.46 45.84 -2.35
N ALA A 65 8.23 45.61 -2.82
CA ALA A 65 7.46 46.65 -3.49
C ALA A 65 5.96 46.43 -3.26
N GLU A 66 5.39 47.35 -2.53
CA GLU A 66 3.98 47.63 -2.37
C GLU A 66 3.37 48.23 -3.65
N ALA A 67 2.04 48.03 -3.82
CA ALA A 67 1.05 49.00 -4.26
C ALA A 67 -0.26 48.23 -4.53
N ASP A 68 -1.30 48.37 -3.84
CA ASP A 68 -2.25 49.41 -3.50
C ASP A 68 -3.50 49.40 -4.38
N GLU A 69 -4.62 49.42 -3.64
CA GLU A 69 -5.99 49.91 -3.87
C GLU A 69 -6.99 49.24 -4.85
N SER A 70 -8.02 48.72 -4.22
CA SER A 70 -9.44 49.18 -4.11
C SER A 70 -10.35 48.92 -5.31
N ALA A 71 -11.47 48.29 -5.07
CA ALA A 71 -12.84 48.85 -5.10
C ALA A 71 -13.94 47.78 -5.23
N GLU A 72 -14.84 47.86 -4.28
CA GLU A 72 -16.30 47.84 -4.35
C GLU A 72 -17.08 46.57 -4.72
N SER A 73 -17.81 46.22 -3.71
CA SER A 73 -19.05 45.45 -3.60
C SER A 73 -20.11 45.73 -4.67
N GLN A 74 -20.68 44.67 -5.21
CA GLN A 74 -22.11 44.63 -5.55
C GLN A 74 -22.68 43.24 -5.36
N GLU A 75 -23.58 43.14 -4.40
CA GLU A 75 -24.55 42.05 -4.24
C GLU A 75 -25.42 41.95 -5.48
N ASN A 76 -25.54 40.75 -6.04
CA ASN A 76 -26.70 40.40 -6.85
C ASN A 76 -27.12 38.97 -6.56
N ASN A 77 -28.22 38.86 -5.85
CA ASN A 77 -29.03 37.67 -5.74
C ASN A 77 -29.53 37.25 -7.12
N ALA A 78 -29.13 36.07 -7.59
CA ALA A 78 -29.84 35.39 -8.67
C ALA A 78 -29.90 33.89 -8.35
N ALA A 79 -31.11 33.42 -8.19
CA ALA A 79 -31.47 32.03 -8.04
C ALA A 79 -30.85 31.17 -9.16
N THR A 80 -29.93 30.29 -8.82
CA THR A 80 -29.29 29.38 -9.77
C THR A 80 -30.21 28.18 -9.99
N GLN A 81 -30.93 28.17 -11.09
CA GLN A 81 -31.43 26.94 -11.67
C GLN A 81 -30.23 26.13 -12.16
N SER A 82 -30.10 24.92 -11.62
CA SER A 82 -29.13 23.94 -12.07
C SER A 82 -29.48 23.50 -13.50
N GLN A 83 -28.89 24.14 -14.48
CA GLN A 83 -28.84 23.62 -15.83
C GLN A 83 -27.73 22.58 -15.88
N GLU A 84 -28.10 21.33 -16.06
CA GLU A 84 -27.19 20.27 -16.52
C GLU A 84 -26.61 20.70 -17.87
N THR A 85 -25.42 21.27 -17.82
CA THR A 85 -24.60 21.50 -19.02
C THR A 85 -24.10 20.13 -19.46
N VAL A 86 -24.83 19.51 -20.37
CA VAL A 86 -24.31 18.41 -21.18
C VAL A 86 -23.14 19.00 -21.98
N SER A 87 -21.94 18.81 -21.47
CA SER A 87 -20.71 19.19 -22.16
C SER A 87 -20.64 18.41 -23.46
N GLN A 88 -20.65 19.15 -24.58
CA GLN A 88 -20.42 18.55 -25.90
C GLN A 88 -19.09 17.81 -25.90
N PRO A 89 -18.99 16.66 -26.57
CA PRO A 89 -17.74 15.92 -26.65
C PRO A 89 -16.67 16.82 -27.27
N VAL A 90 -15.55 16.97 -26.56
CA VAL A 90 -14.40 17.75 -27.06
C VAL A 90 -13.88 17.05 -28.31
N GLN A 91 -14.00 17.69 -29.47
CA GLN A 91 -13.45 17.15 -30.70
C GLN A 91 -11.97 17.53 -30.81
N PRO A 92 -11.09 16.57 -31.23
CA PRO A 92 -9.68 16.88 -31.42
C PRO A 92 -9.49 17.92 -32.53
N LYS A 93 -8.53 18.82 -32.34
CA LYS A 93 -8.20 19.89 -33.28
C LYS A 93 -7.60 19.35 -34.58
N TYR A 94 -6.93 18.20 -34.47
CA TYR A 94 -6.23 17.54 -35.60
C TYR A 94 -6.82 16.15 -35.85
N PRO A 95 -7.01 15.74 -37.12
CA PRO A 95 -7.64 14.45 -37.46
C PRO A 95 -6.80 13.22 -37.06
N HIS A 96 -5.51 13.41 -36.79
CA HIS A 96 -4.56 12.36 -36.36
C HIS A 96 -4.33 12.36 -34.84
N ALA A 97 -5.02 13.25 -34.09
CA ALA A 97 -4.88 13.28 -32.63
C ALA A 97 -5.36 11.99 -31.99
N ARG A 98 -4.57 11.43 -31.08
CA ARG A 98 -4.97 10.29 -30.26
C ARG A 98 -5.89 10.78 -29.15
N VAL A 99 -7.06 10.19 -29.06
CA VAL A 99 -8.04 10.51 -28.01
C VAL A 99 -8.25 9.29 -27.14
N GLU A 100 -7.93 9.40 -25.85
CA GLU A 100 -8.19 8.36 -24.87
C GLU A 100 -9.21 8.85 -23.85
N GLU A 101 -10.23 8.03 -23.61
CA GLU A 101 -11.27 8.32 -22.63
C GLU A 101 -11.20 7.32 -21.47
N PHE A 102 -11.11 7.84 -20.26
CA PHE A 102 -11.10 7.06 -19.04
C PHE A 102 -12.35 7.38 -18.21
N CYS A 103 -13.15 6.35 -17.92
CA CYS A 103 -14.31 6.47 -17.05
C CYS A 103 -14.49 5.14 -16.31
N HIS A 104 -14.30 5.15 -14.98
CA HIS A 104 -14.45 3.97 -14.14
C HIS A 104 -15.55 4.21 -13.11
N THR A 105 -16.63 3.44 -13.21
CA THR A 105 -17.78 3.56 -12.29
C THR A 105 -17.64 2.75 -11.03
N GLY A 106 -16.85 1.66 -11.05
CA GLY A 106 -16.58 0.81 -9.89
C GLY A 106 -15.56 1.37 -8.91
N GLY A 107 -14.89 2.46 -9.29
CA GLY A 107 -13.97 3.17 -8.39
C GLY A 107 -12.73 2.35 -8.01
N VAL A 108 -12.40 2.33 -6.71
CA VAL A 108 -11.23 1.58 -6.20
C VAL A 108 -11.26 0.07 -6.47
N LYS A 109 -12.46 -0.50 -6.73
CA LYS A 109 -12.55 -1.92 -7.12
C LYS A 109 -12.02 -2.15 -8.53
N ASP A 110 -12.42 -1.28 -9.48
CA ASP A 110 -11.93 -1.35 -10.86
C ASP A 110 -10.41 -1.14 -10.89
N PHE A 111 -9.89 -0.31 -9.97
CA PHE A 111 -8.46 -0.09 -9.86
C PHE A 111 -7.72 -1.34 -9.36
N VAL A 112 -8.23 -2.03 -8.34
CA VAL A 112 -7.65 -3.31 -7.88
C VAL A 112 -7.72 -4.35 -8.99
N ASP A 113 -8.80 -4.41 -9.76
CA ASP A 113 -8.92 -5.33 -10.89
C ASP A 113 -7.88 -5.03 -11.96
N PHE A 114 -7.68 -3.77 -12.29
CA PHE A 114 -6.66 -3.31 -13.23
C PHE A 114 -5.22 -3.65 -12.78
N LEU A 115 -4.94 -3.51 -11.48
CA LEU A 115 -3.62 -3.82 -10.90
C LEU A 115 -3.39 -5.32 -10.73
N SER A 116 -4.46 -6.13 -10.72
CA SER A 116 -4.36 -7.57 -10.43
C SER A 116 -3.75 -8.32 -11.61
N LYS A 117 -2.52 -8.78 -11.43
CA LYS A 117 -1.84 -9.68 -12.38
C LYS A 117 -1.99 -11.12 -11.86
N GLY A 118 -2.34 -12.06 -12.73
CA GLY A 118 -2.45 -13.49 -12.40
C GLY A 118 -3.82 -13.94 -11.89
N GLU A 119 -3.89 -15.20 -11.45
CA GLU A 119 -5.13 -15.85 -11.04
C GLU A 119 -5.58 -15.36 -9.65
N ALA A 120 -6.85 -14.98 -9.55
CA ALA A 120 -7.43 -14.48 -8.30
C ALA A 120 -7.78 -15.60 -7.34
N VAL A 121 -7.35 -15.51 -6.09
CA VAL A 121 -7.73 -16.39 -4.98
C VAL A 121 -9.07 -15.97 -4.38
N SER A 122 -9.36 -14.67 -4.38
CA SER A 122 -10.61 -14.10 -3.87
C SER A 122 -11.22 -13.11 -4.86
N ASP A 123 -12.50 -12.81 -4.70
CA ASP A 123 -13.10 -11.62 -5.29
C ASP A 123 -12.50 -10.35 -4.66
N ILE A 124 -12.86 -9.21 -5.23
CA ILE A 124 -12.42 -7.92 -4.66
C ILE A 124 -13.25 -7.58 -3.44
N TRP A 125 -12.61 -7.52 -2.29
CA TRP A 125 -13.19 -7.11 -1.03
C TRP A 125 -13.04 -5.60 -0.86
N ARG A 126 -14.09 -4.93 -0.36
CA ARG A 126 -14.10 -3.49 -0.16
C ARG A 126 -14.48 -3.15 1.26
N ILE A 127 -13.74 -2.21 1.84
CA ILE A 127 -13.99 -1.57 3.12
C ILE A 127 -14.25 -0.10 2.82
N ALA A 128 -15.44 0.40 3.20
CA ALA A 128 -15.77 1.80 2.98
C ALA A 128 -16.57 2.35 4.17
N GLY A 129 -16.33 3.62 4.48
CA GLY A 129 -17.06 4.31 5.53
C GLY A 129 -16.49 5.68 5.83
N GLU A 130 -17.19 6.37 6.71
CA GLU A 130 -16.84 7.72 7.17
C GLU A 130 -16.78 7.72 8.71
N ASP A 131 -15.86 8.50 9.24
CA ASP A 131 -15.69 8.73 10.66
C ASP A 131 -15.10 10.11 10.90
N THR A 132 -15.11 10.57 12.13
CA THR A 132 -14.59 11.90 12.48
C THR A 132 -13.43 11.81 13.45
N TYR A 133 -12.55 12.80 13.40
CA TYR A 133 -11.50 12.98 14.38
C TYR A 133 -11.43 14.44 14.84
N VAL A 134 -10.88 14.65 16.02
CA VAL A 134 -10.67 15.98 16.60
C VAL A 134 -9.22 16.39 16.37
N GLU A 135 -9.03 17.54 15.79
CA GLU A 135 -7.74 18.19 15.58
C GLU A 135 -7.64 19.44 16.44
N GLU A 136 -6.50 19.64 17.08
CA GLU A 136 -6.20 20.86 17.82
C GLU A 136 -5.49 21.83 16.86
N THR A 137 -6.17 22.90 16.48
CA THR A 137 -5.63 23.97 15.64
C THR A 137 -5.46 25.24 16.47
N GLN A 138 -4.61 26.15 16.01
CA GLN A 138 -4.49 27.48 16.60
C GLN A 138 -5.36 28.45 15.79
N ALA A 139 -6.28 29.13 16.47
CA ALA A 139 -7.09 30.19 15.87
C ALA A 139 -6.77 31.52 16.55
N VAL A 140 -6.75 32.59 15.77
CA VAL A 140 -6.59 33.94 16.32
C VAL A 140 -7.90 34.33 16.99
N GLY A 141 -7.85 34.57 18.31
CA GLY A 141 -9.02 35.08 19.07
C GLY A 141 -9.28 36.55 18.79
N ASP A 142 -10.42 37.05 19.31
CA ASP A 142 -10.82 38.47 19.20
C ASP A 142 -9.83 39.43 19.88
N ASP A 143 -8.94 38.89 20.73
CA ASP A 143 -7.84 39.59 21.40
C ASP A 143 -6.56 39.66 20.56
N GLY A 144 -6.54 39.02 19.39
CA GLY A 144 -5.36 38.90 18.51
C GLY A 144 -4.34 37.88 18.97
N GLU A 145 -4.62 37.10 20.03
CA GLU A 145 -3.76 36.02 20.52
C GLU A 145 -4.16 34.66 19.89
N LEU A 146 -3.18 33.75 19.80
CA LEU A 146 -3.40 32.41 19.29
C LEU A 146 -3.97 31.50 20.41
N HIS A 147 -5.19 31.07 20.22
CA HIS A 147 -5.86 30.12 21.11
C HIS A 147 -5.95 28.73 20.49
N ALA A 148 -5.72 27.70 21.32
CA ALA A 148 -5.94 26.31 20.87
C ALA A 148 -7.44 26.05 20.71
N GLN A 149 -7.86 25.72 19.49
CA GLN A 149 -9.23 25.36 19.17
C GLN A 149 -9.31 23.90 18.73
N LYS A 150 -10.33 23.19 19.23
CA LYS A 150 -10.63 21.83 18.79
C LYS A 150 -11.60 21.87 17.63
N VAL A 151 -11.17 21.36 16.49
CA VAL A 151 -11.99 21.28 15.27
C VAL A 151 -12.25 19.80 14.96
N THR A 152 -13.52 19.48 14.72
CA THR A 152 -13.90 18.13 14.25
C THR A 152 -13.73 18.08 12.74
N ARG A 153 -13.01 17.07 12.27
CA ARG A 153 -12.71 16.83 10.86
C ARG A 153 -13.29 15.49 10.42
N ASP A 154 -13.80 15.43 9.21
CA ASP A 154 -14.29 14.20 8.60
C ASP A 154 -13.14 13.42 7.96
N CYS A 155 -13.24 12.09 8.04
CA CYS A 155 -12.33 11.16 7.40
C CYS A 155 -13.16 10.09 6.69
N ALA A 156 -13.15 10.11 5.36
CA ALA A 156 -13.74 9.05 4.56
C ALA A 156 -12.66 8.06 4.14
N VAL A 157 -12.93 6.78 4.30
CA VAL A 157 -12.02 5.66 3.99
C VAL A 157 -12.65 4.81 2.91
N ASP A 158 -11.89 4.47 1.87
CA ASP A 158 -12.32 3.55 0.81
C ASP A 158 -11.11 2.67 0.42
N ILE A 159 -11.21 1.39 0.74
CA ILE A 159 -10.13 0.42 0.54
C ILE A 159 -10.70 -0.75 -0.26
N ALA A 160 -10.01 -1.14 -1.30
CA ALA A 160 -10.29 -2.39 -2.01
C ALA A 160 -9.07 -3.29 -2.00
N MET A 161 -9.28 -4.60 -1.94
CA MET A 161 -8.20 -5.57 -1.89
C MET A 161 -8.62 -6.91 -2.49
N ARG A 162 -7.63 -7.67 -2.96
CA ARG A 162 -7.76 -9.04 -3.49
C ARG A 162 -6.46 -9.80 -3.25
N TRP A 163 -6.54 -11.11 -3.02
CA TRP A 163 -5.37 -11.99 -3.08
C TRP A 163 -5.31 -12.70 -4.42
N THR A 164 -4.10 -12.79 -4.97
CA THR A 164 -3.76 -13.54 -6.18
C THR A 164 -2.86 -14.73 -5.83
N ASN A 165 -2.66 -15.66 -6.75
CA ASN A 165 -1.72 -16.77 -6.56
C ASN A 165 -0.25 -16.36 -6.59
N GLY A 166 0.05 -15.10 -6.93
CA GLY A 166 1.41 -14.55 -6.91
C GLY A 166 1.99 -14.41 -5.51
N TYR A 167 3.26 -14.00 -5.45
CA TYR A 167 3.99 -13.73 -4.22
C TYR A 167 4.18 -12.22 -4.00
N ASP A 168 4.13 -11.43 -5.08
CA ASP A 168 4.37 -10.00 -5.04
C ASP A 168 3.22 -9.25 -4.38
N THR A 169 3.58 -8.27 -3.57
CA THR A 169 2.61 -7.36 -2.94
C THR A 169 2.49 -6.11 -3.80
N THR A 170 1.30 -5.86 -4.33
CA THR A 170 0.99 -4.62 -5.04
C THR A 170 0.08 -3.76 -4.19
N MET A 171 0.61 -2.67 -3.64
CA MET A 171 -0.18 -1.74 -2.83
C MET A 171 -0.01 -0.32 -3.34
N ARG A 172 -1.14 0.34 -3.59
CA ARG A 172 -1.20 1.77 -3.93
C ARG A 172 -1.99 2.50 -2.86
N SER A 173 -1.51 3.66 -2.46
CA SER A 173 -2.18 4.45 -1.42
C SER A 173 -2.34 5.91 -1.84
N PHE A 174 -3.47 6.49 -1.46
CA PHE A 174 -3.86 7.83 -1.89
C PHE A 174 -4.49 8.61 -0.75
N VAL A 175 -4.23 9.91 -0.74
CA VAL A 175 -4.87 10.88 0.13
C VAL A 175 -5.43 12.00 -0.73
N ASN A 176 -6.75 12.19 -0.75
CA ASN A 176 -7.43 13.19 -1.59
C ASN A 176 -6.97 13.14 -3.06
N VAL A 177 -6.90 11.97 -3.68
CA VAL A 177 -6.39 11.72 -5.05
C VAL A 177 -4.89 11.91 -5.27
N VAL A 178 -4.13 12.34 -4.26
CA VAL A 178 -2.66 12.41 -4.31
C VAL A 178 -2.09 11.05 -3.92
N GLU A 179 -1.24 10.49 -4.76
CA GLU A 179 -0.55 9.24 -4.46
C GLU A 179 0.47 9.43 -3.34
N THR A 180 0.54 8.46 -2.45
CA THR A 180 1.50 8.44 -1.34
C THR A 180 2.35 7.17 -1.40
N PRO A 181 3.39 7.12 -2.26
CA PRO A 181 4.19 5.91 -2.48
C PRO A 181 4.83 5.39 -1.20
N GLY A 182 5.24 6.27 -0.30
CA GLY A 182 5.77 5.92 1.01
C GLY A 182 4.71 5.52 2.04
N GLY A 183 3.41 5.48 1.67
CA GLY A 183 2.32 5.11 2.56
C GLY A 183 2.03 6.16 3.62
N GLY A 184 2.08 5.76 4.89
CA GLY A 184 1.81 6.61 6.05
C GLY A 184 0.72 6.07 6.96
N MET A 185 0.13 6.94 7.80
CA MET A 185 -0.77 6.55 8.88
C MET A 185 -2.01 5.75 8.42
N HIS A 186 -2.53 6.01 7.21
CA HIS A 186 -3.66 5.27 6.65
C HIS A 186 -3.27 3.83 6.26
N VAL A 187 -2.12 3.65 5.64
CA VAL A 187 -1.58 2.33 5.29
C VAL A 187 -1.25 1.54 6.55
N ASP A 188 -0.61 2.17 7.53
CA ASP A 188 -0.32 1.55 8.82
C ASP A 188 -1.58 1.06 9.54
N GLY A 189 -2.64 1.88 9.51
CA GLY A 189 -3.94 1.51 10.07
C GLY A 189 -4.55 0.30 9.37
N PHE A 190 -4.52 0.28 8.06
CA PHE A 190 -4.98 -0.84 7.24
C PHE A 190 -4.21 -2.13 7.56
N LEU A 191 -2.88 -2.07 7.51
CA LEU A 191 -2.01 -3.23 7.77
C LEU A 191 -2.14 -3.76 9.20
N GLN A 192 -2.36 -2.88 10.17
CA GLN A 192 -2.63 -3.28 11.55
C GLN A 192 -3.95 -4.04 11.65
N GLY A 193 -5.01 -3.54 11.01
CA GLY A 193 -6.33 -4.16 11.01
C GLY A 193 -6.34 -5.53 10.34
N ILE A 194 -5.80 -5.66 9.11
CA ILE A 194 -5.77 -6.95 8.41
C ILE A 194 -4.93 -7.98 9.16
N THR A 195 -3.74 -7.57 9.65
CA THR A 195 -2.85 -8.49 10.37
C THR A 195 -3.51 -9.06 11.62
N LYS A 196 -4.20 -8.22 12.38
CA LYS A 196 -4.92 -8.63 13.58
C LYS A 196 -6.03 -9.63 13.26
N GLN A 197 -6.86 -9.33 12.24
CA GLN A 197 -8.00 -10.19 11.90
C GLN A 197 -7.60 -11.50 11.22
N VAL A 198 -6.57 -11.48 10.38
CA VAL A 198 -6.03 -12.72 9.77
C VAL A 198 -5.47 -13.63 10.86
N ARG A 199 -4.66 -13.12 11.78
CA ARG A 199 -4.13 -13.93 12.89
C ARG A 199 -5.24 -14.54 13.72
N LYS A 200 -6.25 -13.76 14.10
CA LYS A 200 -7.42 -14.25 14.80
C LYS A 200 -8.15 -15.33 14.01
N ALA A 201 -8.42 -15.10 12.73
CA ALA A 201 -9.13 -16.07 11.88
C ALA A 201 -8.34 -17.38 11.71
N ILE A 202 -7.00 -17.33 11.68
CA ILE A 202 -6.15 -18.53 11.65
C ILE A 202 -6.19 -19.26 12.99
N GLU A 203 -6.14 -18.55 14.11
CA GLU A 203 -6.28 -19.13 15.45
C GLU A 203 -7.62 -19.86 15.61
N ASP A 204 -8.73 -19.21 15.20
CA ASP A 204 -10.08 -19.78 15.26
C ASP A 204 -10.22 -21.02 14.37
N ASN A 205 -9.49 -21.10 13.25
CA ASN A 205 -9.53 -22.18 12.27
C ASN A 205 -8.30 -23.10 12.31
N ALA A 206 -7.46 -23.02 13.34
CA ALA A 206 -6.16 -23.70 13.40
C ALA A 206 -6.22 -25.21 13.14
N ARG A 207 -7.27 -25.89 13.64
CA ARG A 207 -7.48 -27.33 13.41
C ARG A 207 -7.73 -27.63 11.94
N LYS A 208 -8.57 -26.83 11.27
CA LYS A 208 -8.92 -26.99 9.86
C LYS A 208 -7.71 -26.72 8.97
N LEU A 209 -6.94 -25.68 9.32
CA LEU A 209 -5.73 -25.23 8.60
C LEU A 209 -4.48 -26.04 8.95
N LYS A 210 -4.59 -27.01 9.90
CA LYS A 210 -3.48 -27.85 10.38
C LYS A 210 -2.29 -27.02 10.92
N VAL A 211 -2.57 -25.89 11.56
CA VAL A 211 -1.56 -25.01 12.16
C VAL A 211 -1.35 -25.39 13.63
N ASN A 212 -0.10 -25.63 14.03
CA ASN A 212 0.26 -25.88 15.42
C ASN A 212 0.53 -24.55 16.14
N LEU A 213 -0.45 -24.04 16.88
CA LEU A 213 -0.34 -22.75 17.61
C LEU A 213 0.70 -22.77 18.76
N LYS A 214 1.16 -23.94 19.20
CA LYS A 214 2.18 -24.07 20.24
C LYS A 214 3.60 -23.88 19.69
N ASP A 215 3.79 -24.05 18.40
CA ASP A 215 5.08 -23.86 17.76
C ASP A 215 5.30 -22.36 17.48
N SER A 216 6.30 -21.78 18.16
CA SER A 216 6.63 -20.37 17.99
C SER A 216 7.09 -20.00 16.58
N HIS A 217 7.59 -20.97 15.81
CA HIS A 217 7.99 -20.79 14.42
C HIS A 217 6.80 -20.75 13.44
N MET A 218 5.65 -21.31 13.83
CA MET A 218 4.43 -21.32 13.05
C MET A 218 3.52 -20.10 13.29
N LYS A 219 4.11 -18.98 13.68
CA LYS A 219 3.39 -17.70 13.78
C LYS A 219 3.34 -17.04 12.42
N VAL A 220 2.15 -16.57 12.04
CA VAL A 220 1.95 -15.79 10.81
C VAL A 220 2.62 -14.44 10.95
N GLU A 221 3.54 -14.16 10.07
CA GLU A 221 4.21 -12.86 9.93
C GLU A 221 3.42 -11.95 8.99
N ARG A 222 3.74 -10.67 8.97
CA ARG A 222 3.09 -9.69 8.11
C ARG A 222 3.31 -10.03 6.62
N ASP A 223 4.51 -10.43 6.28
CA ASP A 223 4.90 -10.77 4.91
C ASP A 223 4.12 -11.97 4.35
N ASP A 224 3.80 -12.96 5.19
CA ASP A 224 2.95 -14.09 4.79
C ASP A 224 1.53 -13.61 4.39
N ILE A 225 1.01 -12.58 5.07
CA ILE A 225 -0.31 -12.00 4.80
C ILE A 225 -0.29 -11.16 3.52
N LEU A 226 0.80 -10.46 3.29
CA LEU A 226 0.97 -9.57 2.15
C LEU A 226 1.29 -10.29 0.85
N ALA A 227 1.80 -11.53 0.91
CA ALA A 227 2.14 -12.30 -0.28
C ALA A 227 0.93 -12.48 -1.22
N GLY A 228 1.04 -11.93 -2.43
CA GLY A 228 0.01 -11.91 -3.45
C GLY A 228 -1.16 -10.96 -3.17
N LEU A 229 -1.03 -10.05 -2.20
CA LEU A 229 -2.03 -9.03 -1.92
C LEU A 229 -1.93 -7.90 -2.94
N VAL A 230 -3.05 -7.61 -3.61
CA VAL A 230 -3.27 -6.40 -4.38
C VAL A 230 -4.26 -5.52 -3.62
N ALA A 231 -3.86 -4.31 -3.26
CA ALA A 231 -4.69 -3.40 -2.47
C ALA A 231 -4.55 -1.95 -2.92
N VAL A 232 -5.66 -1.23 -2.88
CA VAL A 232 -5.72 0.22 -3.04
C VAL A 232 -6.32 0.80 -1.77
N VAL A 233 -5.58 1.66 -1.10
CA VAL A 233 -5.96 2.29 0.18
C VAL A 233 -6.15 3.78 -0.06
N THR A 234 -7.38 4.27 0.06
CA THR A 234 -7.66 5.69 -0.11
C THR A 234 -8.31 6.28 1.13
N VAL A 235 -7.91 7.50 1.46
CA VAL A 235 -8.56 8.30 2.49
C VAL A 235 -8.81 9.71 1.97
N ARG A 236 -9.95 10.28 2.38
CA ARG A 236 -10.29 11.69 2.11
C ARG A 236 -10.43 12.41 3.43
N ILE A 237 -9.62 13.46 3.60
CA ILE A 237 -9.57 14.30 4.80
C ILE A 237 -9.40 15.78 4.39
N ALA A 238 -9.91 16.69 5.20
CA ALA A 238 -9.92 18.12 4.85
C ALA A 238 -8.51 18.72 4.73
N GLU A 239 -7.66 18.47 5.72
CA GLU A 239 -6.31 19.04 5.82
C GLU A 239 -5.27 17.96 6.10
N PRO A 240 -4.77 17.25 5.05
CA PRO A 240 -3.76 16.23 5.22
C PRO A 240 -2.40 16.83 5.57
N GLN A 241 -1.77 16.33 6.62
CA GLN A 241 -0.40 16.65 6.97
C GLN A 241 0.51 15.58 6.37
N PHE A 242 1.41 15.98 5.48
CA PHE A 242 2.37 15.08 4.86
C PHE A 242 3.75 15.22 5.51
N GLN A 243 4.53 14.15 5.46
CA GLN A 243 5.94 14.20 5.80
C GLN A 243 6.73 14.62 4.55
N GLY A 244 7.29 15.84 4.59
CA GLY A 244 8.07 16.39 3.49
C GLY A 244 7.27 17.03 2.36
N GLN A 245 8.00 17.72 1.48
CA GLN A 245 7.47 18.48 0.35
C GLN A 245 6.88 17.57 -0.76
N THR A 246 7.43 16.38 -0.93
CA THR A 246 7.03 15.41 -1.97
C THR A 246 5.66 14.78 -1.73
N LYS A 247 5.13 14.91 -0.50
CA LYS A 247 3.84 14.35 -0.06
C LYS A 247 3.76 12.82 -0.15
N ASP A 248 4.88 12.13 -0.07
CA ASP A 248 4.98 10.69 -0.23
C ASP A 248 4.37 9.91 0.94
N VAL A 249 4.34 10.51 2.14
CA VAL A 249 3.90 9.87 3.38
C VAL A 249 2.87 10.71 4.10
N LEU A 250 1.71 10.12 4.44
CA LEU A 250 0.71 10.78 5.28
C LEU A 250 1.13 10.75 6.75
N GLY A 251 1.29 11.94 7.34
CA GLY A 251 1.68 12.13 8.74
C GLY A 251 0.52 12.26 9.73
N THR A 252 -0.72 12.54 9.29
CA THR A 252 -1.89 12.77 10.15
C THR A 252 -2.19 11.55 11.02
N ALA A 253 -1.74 11.57 12.29
CA ALA A 253 -1.77 10.43 13.20
C ALA A 253 -3.21 9.94 13.51
N GLN A 254 -4.17 10.85 13.53
CA GLN A 254 -5.58 10.57 13.84
C GLN A 254 -6.27 9.65 12.84
N VAL A 255 -5.74 9.56 11.60
CA VAL A 255 -6.27 8.68 10.55
C VAL A 255 -6.01 7.20 10.86
N LYS A 256 -4.87 6.87 11.46
CA LYS A 256 -4.47 5.48 11.75
C LYS A 256 -5.50 4.71 12.57
N PRO A 257 -5.99 5.19 13.73
CA PRO A 257 -7.00 4.47 14.52
C PRO A 257 -8.34 4.35 13.81
N ILE A 258 -8.72 5.32 12.96
CA ILE A 258 -9.95 5.27 12.18
C ILE A 258 -9.88 4.13 11.16
N VAL A 259 -8.86 4.14 10.32
CA VAL A 259 -8.64 3.10 9.29
C VAL A 259 -8.51 1.73 9.94
N SER A 260 -7.73 1.63 11.04
CA SER A 260 -7.56 0.36 11.75
C SER A 260 -8.88 -0.18 12.30
N ARG A 261 -9.73 0.66 12.89
CA ARG A 261 -11.05 0.27 13.43
C ARG A 261 -12.01 -0.17 12.32
N MET A 262 -12.08 0.58 11.22
CA MET A 262 -12.94 0.22 10.08
C MET A 262 -12.49 -1.09 9.45
N THR A 263 -11.19 -1.25 9.24
CA THR A 263 -10.60 -2.49 8.74
C THR A 263 -10.88 -3.65 9.69
N ASP A 264 -10.62 -3.47 10.97
CA ASP A 264 -10.85 -4.50 12.00
C ASP A 264 -12.29 -5.02 11.95
N LYS A 265 -13.27 -4.13 11.86
CA LYS A 265 -14.69 -4.47 11.82
C LYS A 265 -15.10 -5.13 10.51
N GLN A 266 -14.95 -4.42 9.38
CA GLN A 266 -15.50 -4.87 8.10
C GLN A 266 -14.71 -6.04 7.51
N PHE A 267 -13.38 -5.99 7.55
CA PHE A 267 -12.54 -7.10 7.12
C PHE A 267 -12.71 -8.33 8.03
N GLY A 268 -12.85 -8.13 9.34
CA GLY A 268 -13.16 -9.21 10.27
C GLY A 268 -14.42 -9.97 9.91
N GLU A 269 -15.50 -9.30 9.51
CA GLU A 269 -16.73 -9.93 9.03
C GLU A 269 -16.52 -10.74 7.72
N MET A 270 -15.64 -10.25 6.83
CA MET A 270 -15.32 -10.93 5.56
C MET A 270 -14.45 -12.16 5.79
N ILE A 271 -13.33 -12.01 6.53
CA ILE A 271 -12.35 -13.08 6.73
C ILE A 271 -12.88 -14.21 7.61
N THR A 272 -13.79 -13.93 8.54
CA THR A 272 -14.47 -14.97 9.34
C THR A 272 -15.57 -15.68 8.56
N GLY A 273 -15.92 -15.19 7.36
CA GLY A 273 -16.98 -15.75 6.55
C GLY A 273 -18.39 -15.56 7.14
N SER A 274 -18.54 -14.58 8.05
CA SER A 274 -19.83 -14.26 8.68
C SER A 274 -20.83 -13.70 7.68
N LYS A 275 -20.37 -12.99 6.65
CA LYS A 275 -21.20 -12.53 5.53
C LYS A 275 -21.39 -13.63 4.50
N ARG A 276 -22.62 -13.70 3.96
CA ARG A 276 -22.97 -14.64 2.87
C ARG A 276 -22.07 -14.37 1.64
N GLY A 277 -21.48 -15.43 1.07
CA GLY A 277 -20.58 -15.34 -0.08
C GLY A 277 -19.08 -15.25 0.26
N TYR A 278 -18.71 -14.86 1.48
CA TYR A 278 -17.29 -14.77 1.86
C TYR A 278 -16.69 -16.07 2.44
N LYS A 279 -17.53 -17.00 2.91
CA LYS A 279 -17.06 -18.19 3.63
C LYS A 279 -16.10 -19.08 2.85
N GLU A 280 -16.36 -19.29 1.57
CA GLU A 280 -15.50 -20.09 0.70
C GLU A 280 -14.21 -19.33 0.36
N GLN A 281 -14.34 -18.06 0.01
CA GLN A 281 -13.21 -17.19 -0.33
C GLN A 281 -12.28 -16.99 0.85
N SER A 282 -12.82 -16.73 2.04
CA SER A 282 -12.02 -16.62 3.27
C SER A 282 -11.22 -17.90 3.55
N GLY A 283 -11.82 -19.07 3.30
CA GLY A 283 -11.10 -20.35 3.40
C GLY A 283 -9.89 -20.41 2.49
N ARG A 284 -10.07 -20.08 1.20
CA ARG A 284 -8.98 -20.06 0.21
C ARG A 284 -7.89 -19.06 0.55
N VAL A 285 -8.26 -17.84 0.98
CA VAL A 285 -7.30 -16.81 1.40
C VAL A 285 -6.49 -17.28 2.62
N LEU A 286 -7.16 -17.84 3.64
CA LEU A 286 -6.46 -18.35 4.82
C LEU A 286 -5.54 -19.54 4.50
N GLU A 287 -5.97 -20.45 3.62
CA GLU A 287 -5.15 -21.58 3.15
C GLU A 287 -3.89 -21.08 2.41
N LYS A 288 -4.03 -20.04 1.54
CA LYS A 288 -2.89 -19.40 0.89
C LYS A 288 -1.92 -18.82 1.90
N ILE A 289 -2.38 -17.97 2.82
CA ILE A 289 -1.53 -17.32 3.83
C ILE A 289 -0.80 -18.36 4.70
N VAL A 290 -1.48 -19.42 5.09
CA VAL A 290 -0.85 -20.54 5.83
C VAL A 290 0.16 -21.28 4.98
N GLY A 291 -0.09 -21.43 3.67
CA GLY A 291 0.86 -21.99 2.71
C GLY A 291 2.16 -21.17 2.66
N GLU A 292 2.05 -19.84 2.58
CA GLU A 292 3.20 -18.93 2.58
C GLU A 292 3.99 -19.01 3.90
N MET A 293 3.28 -19.03 5.04
CA MET A 293 3.91 -19.24 6.34
C MET A 293 4.71 -20.56 6.37
N HIS A 294 4.13 -21.64 5.89
CA HIS A 294 4.82 -22.93 5.83
C HIS A 294 6.05 -22.88 4.92
N ALA A 295 5.93 -22.29 3.74
CA ALA A 295 7.04 -22.11 2.80
C ALA A 295 8.20 -21.31 3.43
N ARG A 296 7.88 -20.19 4.11
CA ARG A 296 8.85 -19.38 4.84
C ARG A 296 9.57 -20.18 5.95
N VAL A 297 8.80 -20.89 6.77
CA VAL A 297 9.36 -21.71 7.86
C VAL A 297 10.28 -22.80 7.31
N GLN A 298 9.87 -23.45 6.23
CA GLN A 298 10.68 -24.49 5.58
C GLN A 298 11.96 -23.92 4.98
N ALA A 299 11.86 -22.77 4.30
CA ALA A 299 13.04 -22.08 3.76
C ALA A 299 14.05 -21.69 4.86
N ARG A 300 13.57 -21.20 5.99
CA ARG A 300 14.43 -20.87 7.16
C ARG A 300 15.13 -22.12 7.70
N LYS A 301 14.41 -23.23 7.87
CA LYS A 301 15.01 -24.50 8.31
C LYS A 301 16.08 -25.01 7.35
N THR A 302 15.79 -25.01 6.05
CA THR A 302 16.76 -25.42 5.03
C THR A 302 18.01 -24.55 5.05
N LYS A 303 17.83 -23.22 5.11
CA LYS A 303 18.95 -22.26 5.20
C LYS A 303 19.81 -22.51 6.45
N GLU A 304 19.20 -22.81 7.58
CA GLU A 304 19.90 -23.10 8.83
C GLU A 304 20.71 -24.40 8.74
N VAL A 305 20.11 -25.46 8.20
CA VAL A 305 20.82 -26.74 7.96
C VAL A 305 21.99 -26.55 7.00
N THR A 306 21.81 -25.82 5.90
CA THR A 306 22.89 -25.53 4.95
C THR A 306 24.00 -24.71 5.60
N ARG A 307 23.64 -23.69 6.42
CA ARG A 307 24.63 -22.89 7.15
C ARG A 307 25.43 -23.72 8.13
N ARG A 308 24.78 -24.65 8.85
CA ARG A 308 25.49 -25.58 9.77
C ARG A 308 26.44 -26.48 8.98
N LYS A 309 26.01 -27.05 7.85
CA LYS A 309 26.88 -27.87 7.00
C LYS A 309 28.10 -27.09 6.49
N ASN A 310 27.91 -25.90 5.96
CA ASN A 310 28.99 -25.05 5.47
C ASN A 310 29.98 -24.65 6.60
N ALA A 311 29.44 -24.38 7.80
CA ALA A 311 30.29 -24.07 8.96
C ALA A 311 31.15 -25.27 9.39
N LEU A 312 30.61 -26.47 9.28
CA LEU A 312 31.37 -27.71 9.56
C LEU A 312 32.38 -28.03 8.47
N GLU A 313 32.07 -27.81 7.21
CA GLU A 313 33.01 -27.96 6.09
C GLU A 313 34.13 -26.92 6.10
N SER A 314 33.84 -25.68 6.55
CA SER A 314 34.85 -24.61 6.68
C SER A 314 35.77 -24.78 7.88
N ALA A 315 35.25 -25.36 8.96
CA ALA A 315 36.07 -25.84 10.05
C ALA A 315 36.64 -27.20 9.60
N SER A 316 37.90 -27.22 9.11
CA SER A 316 38.64 -28.46 8.83
C SER A 316 38.44 -29.42 10.00
N MET A 317 37.42 -30.29 9.92
CA MET A 317 37.18 -31.29 10.95
C MET A 317 38.41 -32.18 11.05
N PRO A 318 38.93 -32.43 12.25
CA PRO A 318 39.99 -33.39 12.41
C PRO A 318 39.58 -34.71 11.74
N PRO A 319 40.48 -35.40 11.03
CA PRO A 319 40.15 -36.60 10.25
C PRO A 319 39.53 -37.74 11.07
N LYS A 320 39.56 -37.63 12.41
CA LYS A 320 38.97 -38.57 13.34
C LYS A 320 37.61 -38.17 13.92
N LEU A 321 37.05 -37.03 13.51
CA LEU A 321 35.74 -36.59 13.97
C LEU A 321 34.70 -36.83 12.85
N SER A 322 33.68 -37.62 13.15
CA SER A 322 32.52 -37.80 12.25
C SER A 322 31.30 -37.10 12.82
N ASP A 323 30.57 -36.38 11.97
CA ASP A 323 29.36 -35.70 12.38
C ASP A 323 28.14 -36.64 12.39
N CYS A 324 27.16 -36.32 13.22
CA CYS A 324 25.91 -37.05 13.26
C CYS A 324 25.03 -36.68 12.04
N GLN A 325 24.16 -37.60 11.63
CA GLN A 325 23.21 -37.31 10.57
C GLN A 325 22.22 -36.23 11.03
N PRO A 326 21.99 -35.17 10.24
CA PRO A 326 21.06 -34.11 10.60
C PRO A 326 19.64 -34.65 10.63
N GLY A 327 18.96 -34.56 11.76
CA GLY A 327 17.55 -34.96 11.84
C GLY A 327 16.88 -34.87 13.20
N ASN A 328 17.63 -35.01 14.29
CA ASN A 328 17.01 -35.03 15.60
C ASN A 328 18.02 -34.55 16.65
N ASP A 329 18.16 -33.24 16.79
CA ASP A 329 19.13 -32.64 17.72
C ASP A 329 18.87 -33.04 19.19
N ASP A 330 17.63 -33.45 19.51
CA ASP A 330 17.24 -33.90 20.86
C ASP A 330 17.69 -35.32 21.21
N VAL A 331 18.23 -36.07 20.25
CA VAL A 331 18.65 -37.49 20.41
C VAL A 331 20.10 -37.68 19.97
N ALA A 332 20.85 -36.60 19.73
CA ALA A 332 22.26 -36.71 19.35
C ALA A 332 23.13 -37.11 20.53
N GLU A 333 23.93 -38.16 20.37
CA GLU A 333 24.85 -38.66 21.37
C GLU A 333 26.30 -38.50 20.89
N LEU A 334 27.20 -38.13 21.79
CA LEU A 334 28.64 -38.04 21.51
C LEU A 334 29.33 -39.36 21.91
N PHE A 335 29.85 -40.06 20.93
CA PHE A 335 30.68 -41.25 21.16
C PHE A 335 32.15 -40.89 21.17
N ILE A 336 32.79 -41.12 22.28
CA ILE A 336 34.26 -40.97 22.43
C ILE A 336 34.85 -42.38 22.46
N VAL A 337 35.70 -42.67 21.45
CA VAL A 337 36.36 -43.96 21.35
C VAL A 337 37.90 -43.80 21.42
N GLU A 338 38.58 -44.76 22.00
CA GLU A 338 40.03 -44.80 22.06
C GLU A 338 40.55 -45.79 21.00
N GLY A 339 41.48 -45.32 20.17
CA GLY A 339 42.13 -46.14 19.13
C GLY A 339 41.59 -45.92 17.73
N ASP A 340 42.29 -46.46 16.75
CA ASP A 340 41.88 -46.47 15.34
C ASP A 340 41.06 -47.74 15.11
N SER A 341 39.74 -47.62 15.19
CA SER A 341 38.80 -48.69 14.84
C SER A 341 38.17 -48.46 13.50
#